data_9884d83e321b7e430280d20171581c43
#
_entry.id   9884d83e321b7e430280d20171581c43
#
_cell.length_a   1.000
_cell.length_b   1.000
_cell.length_c   1.000
_cell.angle_alpha   90.00
_cell.angle_beta   90.00
_cell.angle_gamma   90.00
#
_symmetry.space_group_name_H-M   'P 1'
#
loop_
_entity.id
_entity.type
_entity.pdbx_description
1 polymer ?
#
loop_
_entity_poly.entity_id
_entity_poly.type
_entity_poly.pdbx_seq_one_letter_code
_entity_poly.pdbx_strand_id
1 'polypeptide(L)'
;MSKVLVTGADGFIGSHLVQALLAAGYEVRTFCLYNSIGSWGWLESLPEATKVELDVVLGDIRDPLCVREAMRGCEQVFHLAALIAIPYSYTAPASYIDTNIHGTLNVVQAARDLGVQRVVHTSTSETYGTAQFVPITEDHPLVGQSPYAASKIGADQIALSYWRSFETPVAVLRPFNTYGPRQSARAVIPTIISQ
;
A
#
# COMPACT_ATOMS: atom_id res chain seq x y z
N MET A 1 4.04 5.19 23.03
CA MET A 1 3.87 5.61 21.63
C MET A 1 3.10 4.55 20.91
N SER A 2 2.17 4.92 20.02
CA SER A 2 1.43 3.93 19.22
C SER A 2 2.35 3.40 18.12
N LYS A 3 2.43 2.07 18.00
CA LYS A 3 3.22 1.39 16.97
C LYS A 3 2.38 1.15 15.74
N VAL A 4 2.90 1.54 14.57
CA VAL A 4 2.21 1.42 13.28
C VAL A 4 3.03 0.59 12.29
N LEU A 5 2.34 -0.19 11.45
CA LEU A 5 2.94 -0.90 10.33
C LEU A 5 2.67 -0.15 9.03
N VAL A 6 3.71 0.07 8.22
CA VAL A 6 3.57 0.58 6.85
C VAL A 6 4.06 -0.50 5.88
N THR A 7 3.17 -1.09 5.10
CA THR A 7 3.55 -2.01 4.02
C THR A 7 3.81 -1.25 2.72
N GLY A 8 4.78 -1.68 1.92
CA GLY A 8 5.24 -0.91 0.75
C GLY A 8 5.95 0.39 1.15
N ALA A 9 6.58 0.38 2.32
CA ALA A 9 7.32 1.51 2.88
C ALA A 9 8.53 1.91 2.02
N ASP A 10 9.09 0.98 1.28
CA ASP A 10 10.21 1.14 0.34
C ASP A 10 9.85 1.93 -0.92
N GLY A 11 8.53 2.11 -1.18
CA GLY A 11 8.02 2.80 -2.36
C GLY A 11 7.98 4.33 -2.23
N PHE A 12 7.52 4.99 -3.31
CA PHE A 12 7.37 6.44 -3.41
C PHE A 12 6.52 7.01 -2.27
N ILE A 13 5.23 6.67 -2.23
CA ILE A 13 4.31 7.20 -1.22
C ILE A 13 4.65 6.68 0.18
N GLY A 14 5.00 5.38 0.28
CA GLY A 14 5.32 4.74 1.55
C GLY A 14 6.47 5.43 2.29
N SER A 15 7.55 5.77 1.59
CA SER A 15 8.71 6.44 2.19
C SER A 15 8.40 7.86 2.71
N HIS A 16 7.49 8.59 2.06
CA HIS A 16 7.01 9.88 2.57
C HIS A 16 6.10 9.71 3.79
N LEU A 17 5.21 8.70 3.75
CA LEU A 17 4.33 8.41 4.88
C LEU A 17 5.14 8.01 6.12
N VAL A 18 6.17 7.19 5.96
CA VAL A 18 7.09 6.82 7.06
C VAL A 18 7.69 8.06 7.72
N GLN A 19 8.22 9.01 6.93
CA GLN A 19 8.76 10.26 7.47
C GLN A 19 7.70 11.08 8.24
N ALA A 20 6.49 11.18 7.68
CA ALA A 20 5.40 11.92 8.31
C ALA A 20 4.96 11.27 9.64
N LEU A 21 4.90 9.95 9.71
CA LEU A 21 4.53 9.21 10.91
C LEU A 21 5.59 9.35 12.02
N LEU A 22 6.88 9.24 11.68
CA LEU A 22 7.97 9.49 12.63
C LEU A 22 7.91 10.93 13.17
N ALA A 23 7.73 11.91 12.28
CA ALA A 23 7.60 13.32 12.70
C ALA A 23 6.36 13.56 13.58
N ALA A 24 5.32 12.75 13.43
CA ALA A 24 4.13 12.79 14.29
C ALA A 24 4.28 12.00 15.62
N GLY A 25 5.46 11.41 15.87
CA GLY A 25 5.77 10.71 17.12
C GLY A 25 5.28 9.27 17.20
N TYR A 26 5.01 8.62 16.06
CA TYR A 26 4.70 7.18 16.01
C TYR A 26 5.97 6.34 16.04
N GLU A 27 5.89 5.14 16.62
CA GLU A 27 6.86 4.08 16.41
C GLU A 27 6.51 3.38 15.09
N VAL A 28 7.41 3.44 14.11
CA VAL A 28 7.11 2.97 12.76
C VAL A 28 7.85 1.67 12.44
N ARG A 29 7.08 0.60 12.20
CA ARG A 29 7.60 -0.61 11.56
C ARG A 29 7.33 -0.51 10.06
N THR A 30 8.39 -0.72 9.26
CA THR A 30 8.33 -0.72 7.81
C THR A 30 8.36 -2.15 7.28
N PHE A 31 7.42 -2.50 6.39
CA PHE A 31 7.42 -3.79 5.71
C PHE A 31 7.75 -3.55 4.24
N CYS A 32 8.97 -3.91 3.86
CA CYS A 32 9.55 -3.72 2.54
C CYS A 32 9.65 -5.04 1.79
N LEU A 33 9.62 -5.00 0.46
CA LEU A 33 9.73 -6.21 -0.35
C LEU A 33 11.13 -6.83 -0.18
N TYR A 34 11.16 -8.12 0.20
CA TYR A 34 12.42 -8.87 0.26
C TYR A 34 13.10 -8.90 -1.12
N ASN A 35 14.39 -8.61 -1.12
CA ASN A 35 15.26 -8.74 -2.27
C ASN A 35 16.64 -9.23 -1.84
N SER A 36 17.38 -9.87 -2.78
CA SER A 36 18.66 -10.55 -2.48
C SER A 36 19.80 -9.62 -2.08
N ILE A 37 19.64 -8.30 -2.30
CA ILE A 37 20.66 -7.29 -1.94
C ILE A 37 20.35 -6.59 -0.61
N GLY A 38 19.22 -6.94 0.04
CA GLY A 38 18.81 -6.34 1.32
C GLY A 38 18.42 -4.87 1.24
N SER A 39 18.06 -4.37 0.05
CA SER A 39 17.70 -2.96 -0.15
C SER A 39 16.34 -2.62 0.48
N TRP A 40 16.27 -1.43 1.08
CA TRP A 40 15.07 -0.83 1.64
C TRP A 40 14.45 0.22 0.69
N GLY A 41 14.85 0.23 -0.57
CA GLY A 41 14.35 1.15 -1.57
C GLY A 41 14.55 2.63 -1.19
N TRP A 42 13.51 3.43 -1.29
CA TRP A 42 13.61 4.87 -0.98
C TRP A 42 13.88 5.20 0.49
N LEU A 43 13.70 4.26 1.43
CA LEU A 43 14.06 4.47 2.83
C LEU A 43 15.58 4.67 3.02
N GLU A 44 16.40 4.10 2.14
CA GLU A 44 17.87 4.27 2.18
C GLU A 44 18.31 5.72 1.92
N SER A 45 17.47 6.50 1.23
CA SER A 45 17.73 7.92 0.97
C SER A 45 17.41 8.84 2.15
N LEU A 46 16.88 8.31 3.23
CA LEU A 46 16.57 9.08 4.44
C LEU A 46 17.84 9.46 5.20
N PRO A 47 17.82 10.57 5.98
CA PRO A 47 18.92 10.91 6.88
C PRO A 47 19.25 9.74 7.85
N GLU A 48 20.53 9.57 8.18
CA GLU A 48 20.97 8.50 9.09
C GLU A 48 20.22 8.53 10.44
N ALA A 49 20.01 9.70 11.00
CA ALA A 49 19.24 9.86 12.24
C ALA A 49 17.84 9.27 12.13
N THR A 50 17.19 9.42 10.98
CA THR A 50 15.85 8.86 10.71
C THR A 50 15.91 7.34 10.51
N LYS A 51 16.95 6.84 9.81
CA LYS A 51 17.11 5.40 9.54
C LYS A 51 17.30 4.58 10.82
N VAL A 52 17.96 5.12 11.82
CA VAL A 52 18.19 4.45 13.12
C VAL A 52 16.87 4.24 13.89
N GLU A 53 15.85 5.07 13.63
CA GLU A 53 14.53 4.96 14.26
C GLU A 53 13.61 3.93 13.61
N LEU A 54 14.01 3.36 12.45
CA LEU A 54 13.18 2.44 11.69
C LEU A 54 13.30 0.99 12.20
N ASP A 55 12.17 0.36 12.44
CA ASP A 55 12.03 -1.09 12.60
C ASP A 55 11.74 -1.70 11.22
N VAL A 56 12.80 -2.13 10.51
CA VAL A 56 12.70 -2.60 9.12
C VAL A 56 12.54 -4.11 9.05
N VAL A 57 11.46 -4.56 8.42
CA VAL A 57 11.15 -5.96 8.13
C VAL A 57 11.13 -6.16 6.62
N LEU A 58 11.95 -7.09 6.13
CA LEU A 58 11.93 -7.52 4.73
C LEU A 58 11.05 -8.77 4.60
N GLY A 59 10.09 -8.76 3.68
CA GLY A 59 9.19 -9.89 3.47
C GLY A 59 8.38 -9.75 2.19
N ASP A 60 7.45 -10.67 1.98
CA ASP A 60 6.54 -10.67 0.85
C ASP A 60 5.10 -10.54 1.34
N ILE A 61 4.34 -9.59 0.81
CA ILE A 61 2.95 -9.38 1.18
C ILE A 61 2.05 -10.58 0.83
N ARG A 62 2.49 -11.42 -0.10
CA ARG A 62 1.81 -12.65 -0.50
C ARG A 62 1.95 -13.78 0.51
N ASP A 63 2.92 -13.68 1.43
CA ASP A 63 3.13 -14.68 2.48
C ASP A 63 2.37 -14.27 3.75
N PRO A 64 1.33 -15.03 4.16
CA PRO A 64 0.52 -14.69 5.33
C PRO A 64 1.31 -14.77 6.64
N LEU A 65 2.35 -15.60 6.74
CA LEU A 65 3.16 -15.71 7.95
C LEU A 65 4.05 -14.47 8.09
N CYS A 66 4.72 -14.04 7.02
CA CYS A 66 5.52 -12.80 7.01
C CYS A 66 4.67 -11.59 7.41
N VAL A 67 3.47 -11.45 6.82
CA VAL A 67 2.55 -10.34 7.12
C VAL A 67 2.13 -10.35 8.58
N ARG A 68 1.74 -11.53 9.10
CA ARG A 68 1.30 -11.67 10.49
C ARG A 68 2.42 -11.33 11.48
N GLU A 69 3.63 -11.83 11.25
CA GLU A 69 4.78 -11.54 12.13
C GLU A 69 5.16 -10.05 12.07
N ALA A 70 5.17 -9.43 10.88
CA ALA A 70 5.42 -8.00 10.74
C ALA A 70 4.37 -7.14 11.45
N MET A 71 3.12 -7.60 11.54
CA MET A 71 2.02 -6.85 12.16
C MET A 71 1.97 -7.01 13.68
N ARG A 72 2.66 -7.99 14.28
CA ARG A 72 2.63 -8.21 15.74
C ARG A 72 3.01 -6.96 16.53
N GLY A 73 2.16 -6.60 17.48
CA GLY A 73 2.36 -5.44 18.34
C GLY A 73 2.10 -4.09 17.69
N CYS A 74 1.64 -4.07 16.44
CA CYS A 74 1.21 -2.84 15.79
C CYS A 74 -0.28 -2.58 16.07
N GLU A 75 -0.63 -1.34 16.40
CA GLU A 75 -2.00 -0.92 16.66
C GLU A 75 -2.73 -0.50 15.39
N GLN A 76 -1.99 0.03 14.40
CA GLN A 76 -2.55 0.50 13.14
C GLN A 76 -1.71 0.01 11.97
N VAL A 77 -2.34 -0.15 10.81
CA VAL A 77 -1.70 -0.60 9.57
C VAL A 77 -2.02 0.35 8.43
N PHE A 78 -0.99 0.85 7.77
CA PHE A 78 -1.08 1.56 6.50
C PHE A 78 -0.65 0.61 5.39
N HIS A 79 -1.61 0.10 4.63
CA HIS A 79 -1.36 -0.88 3.58
C HIS A 79 -1.21 -0.22 2.22
N LEU A 80 0.06 -0.06 1.78
CA LEU A 80 0.43 0.52 0.49
C LEU A 80 1.10 -0.48 -0.46
N ALA A 81 1.53 -1.64 0.03
CA ALA A 81 2.17 -2.65 -0.80
C ALA A 81 1.25 -3.09 -1.94
N ALA A 82 1.65 -2.83 -3.19
CA ALA A 82 0.89 -3.17 -4.38
C ALA A 82 1.77 -3.14 -5.63
N LEU A 83 1.41 -3.88 -6.65
CA LEU A 83 1.85 -3.64 -8.02
C LEU A 83 0.94 -2.58 -8.64
N ILE A 84 1.52 -1.51 -9.22
CA ILE A 84 0.76 -0.31 -9.65
C ILE A 84 0.89 0.04 -11.13
N ALA A 85 1.89 -0.45 -11.85
CA ALA A 85 2.14 -0.04 -13.24
C ALA A 85 1.11 -0.65 -14.20
N ILE A 86 0.18 0.15 -14.75
CA ILE A 86 -0.85 -0.31 -15.69
C ILE A 86 -0.24 -1.08 -16.86
N PRO A 87 0.81 -0.59 -17.58
CA PRO A 87 1.39 -1.33 -18.70
C PRO A 87 1.92 -2.72 -18.31
N TYR A 88 2.53 -2.84 -17.14
CA TYR A 88 3.04 -4.13 -16.67
C TYR A 88 1.91 -5.09 -16.31
N SER A 89 0.73 -4.59 -15.92
CA SER A 89 -0.42 -5.44 -15.63
C SER A 89 -0.93 -6.22 -16.86
N TYR A 90 -0.67 -5.73 -18.06
CA TYR A 90 -1.00 -6.47 -19.30
C TYR A 90 -0.03 -7.63 -19.59
N THR A 91 1.20 -7.53 -19.09
CA THR A 91 2.23 -8.56 -19.27
C THR A 91 2.16 -9.64 -18.19
N ALA A 92 1.88 -9.24 -16.95
CA ALA A 92 1.92 -10.14 -15.79
C ALA A 92 0.65 -10.02 -14.93
N PRO A 93 -0.56 -10.24 -15.46
CA PRO A 93 -1.81 -10.02 -14.74
C PRO A 93 -1.95 -10.90 -13.49
N ALA A 94 -1.46 -12.14 -13.52
CA ALA A 94 -1.49 -13.03 -12.35
C ALA A 94 -0.74 -12.43 -11.15
N SER A 95 0.42 -11.80 -11.37
CA SER A 95 1.18 -11.15 -10.31
C SER A 95 0.39 -10.03 -9.62
N TYR A 96 -0.51 -9.35 -10.35
CA TYR A 96 -1.39 -8.33 -9.78
C TYR A 96 -2.48 -8.92 -8.89
N ILE A 97 -3.04 -10.08 -9.28
CA ILE A 97 -3.98 -10.81 -8.42
C ILE A 97 -3.29 -11.25 -7.13
N ASP A 98 -2.13 -11.88 -7.27
CA ASP A 98 -1.39 -12.41 -6.11
C ASP A 98 -0.94 -11.30 -5.16
N THR A 99 -0.41 -10.19 -5.70
CA THR A 99 0.09 -9.10 -4.86
C THR A 99 -1.04 -8.25 -4.31
N ASN A 100 -1.97 -7.79 -5.17
CA ASN A 100 -2.95 -6.79 -4.77
C ASN A 100 -4.15 -7.40 -4.06
N ILE A 101 -4.66 -8.56 -4.51
CA ILE A 101 -5.82 -9.21 -3.89
C ILE A 101 -5.39 -10.13 -2.75
N HIS A 102 -4.54 -11.13 -3.01
CA HIS A 102 -4.10 -12.05 -1.96
C HIS A 102 -3.28 -11.33 -0.89
N GLY A 103 -2.41 -10.38 -1.28
CA GLY A 103 -1.67 -9.55 -0.32
C GLY A 103 -2.60 -8.75 0.60
N THR A 104 -3.66 -8.13 0.04
CA THR A 104 -4.67 -7.42 0.85
C THR A 104 -5.43 -8.39 1.76
N LEU A 105 -5.81 -9.57 1.26
CA LEU A 105 -6.43 -10.61 2.08
C LEU A 105 -5.55 -10.96 3.29
N ASN A 106 -4.26 -11.19 3.07
CA ASN A 106 -3.32 -11.51 4.15
C ASN A 106 -3.25 -10.40 5.20
N VAL A 107 -3.25 -9.13 4.76
CA VAL A 107 -3.22 -7.97 5.67
C VAL A 107 -4.49 -7.88 6.51
N VAL A 108 -5.67 -7.96 5.91
CA VAL A 108 -6.93 -7.81 6.66
C VAL A 108 -7.22 -9.03 7.54
N GLN A 109 -6.79 -10.23 7.13
CA GLN A 109 -6.88 -11.43 7.97
C GLN A 109 -5.96 -11.33 9.18
N ALA A 110 -4.69 -10.92 8.99
CA ALA A 110 -3.76 -10.71 10.10
C ALA A 110 -4.25 -9.61 11.04
N ALA A 111 -4.80 -8.52 10.50
CA ALA A 111 -5.35 -7.43 11.30
C ALA A 111 -6.53 -7.89 12.18
N ARG A 112 -7.42 -8.70 11.63
CA ARG A 112 -8.51 -9.33 12.39
C ARG A 112 -8.00 -10.23 13.50
N ASP A 113 -7.07 -11.14 13.15
CA ASP A 113 -6.53 -12.13 14.09
C ASP A 113 -5.77 -11.50 15.26
N LEU A 114 -5.11 -10.35 15.01
CA LEU A 114 -4.31 -9.62 16.00
C LEU A 114 -5.06 -8.49 16.70
N GLY A 115 -6.32 -8.23 16.32
CA GLY A 115 -7.13 -7.18 16.93
C GLY A 115 -6.62 -5.77 16.64
N VAL A 116 -6.11 -5.52 15.44
CA VAL A 116 -5.60 -4.20 15.02
C VAL A 116 -6.71 -3.15 15.07
N GLN A 117 -6.41 -1.98 15.60
CA GLN A 117 -7.40 -0.91 15.82
C GLN A 117 -7.81 -0.19 14.54
N ARG A 118 -6.95 -0.16 13.52
CA ARG A 118 -7.22 0.49 12.22
C ARG A 118 -6.35 -0.06 11.11
N VAL A 119 -6.99 -0.36 9.97
CA VAL A 119 -6.30 -0.62 8.70
C VAL A 119 -6.69 0.48 7.71
N VAL A 120 -5.71 1.20 7.16
CA VAL A 120 -5.92 2.11 6.03
C VAL A 120 -5.42 1.40 4.77
N HIS A 121 -6.35 0.93 3.95
CA HIS A 121 -6.05 0.29 2.67
C HIS A 121 -5.95 1.36 1.58
N THR A 122 -4.78 1.48 0.95
CA THR A 122 -4.56 2.42 -0.15
C THR A 122 -4.98 1.79 -1.47
N SER A 123 -6.04 2.32 -2.04
CA SER A 123 -6.57 1.99 -3.37
C SER A 123 -6.09 2.99 -4.43
N THR A 124 -6.93 3.34 -5.39
CA THR A 124 -6.62 4.25 -6.49
C THR A 124 -7.88 4.81 -7.12
N SER A 125 -7.81 6.01 -7.72
CA SER A 125 -8.88 6.56 -8.56
C SER A 125 -9.13 5.73 -9.85
N GLU A 126 -8.16 4.91 -10.30
CA GLU A 126 -8.31 4.03 -11.46
C GLU A 126 -9.44 2.99 -11.30
N THR A 127 -9.90 2.77 -10.06
CA THR A 127 -11.06 1.91 -9.79
C THR A 127 -12.36 2.48 -10.33
N TYR A 128 -12.45 3.79 -10.55
CA TYR A 128 -13.64 4.44 -11.10
C TYR A 128 -13.74 4.34 -12.62
N GLY A 129 -12.60 4.10 -13.32
CA GLY A 129 -12.56 4.12 -14.77
C GLY A 129 -12.86 5.49 -15.36
N THR A 130 -13.50 5.53 -16.52
CA THR A 130 -13.93 6.78 -17.15
C THR A 130 -15.07 7.42 -16.35
N ALA A 131 -14.94 8.70 -16.04
CA ALA A 131 -15.93 9.45 -15.27
C ALA A 131 -17.30 9.43 -15.96
N GLN A 132 -18.33 8.96 -15.25
CA GLN A 132 -19.71 8.96 -15.72
C GLN A 132 -20.43 10.25 -15.29
N PHE A 133 -19.96 10.88 -14.22
CA PHE A 133 -20.38 12.19 -13.72
C PHE A 133 -19.23 12.86 -12.96
N VAL A 134 -19.30 14.16 -12.82
CA VAL A 134 -18.33 14.97 -12.08
C VAL A 134 -19.05 15.93 -11.13
N PRO A 135 -18.52 16.17 -9.93
CA PRO A 135 -17.28 15.58 -9.38
C PRO A 135 -17.43 14.07 -9.12
N ILE A 136 -16.32 13.31 -9.23
CA ILE A 136 -16.28 11.90 -8.83
C ILE A 136 -16.34 11.85 -7.31
N THR A 137 -17.31 11.11 -6.78
CA THR A 137 -17.47 10.84 -5.35
C THR A 137 -17.22 9.35 -5.04
N GLU A 138 -17.24 8.96 -3.78
CA GLU A 138 -17.08 7.57 -3.36
C GLU A 138 -18.21 6.66 -3.85
N ASP A 139 -19.37 7.22 -4.19
CA ASP A 139 -20.54 6.50 -4.74
C ASP A 139 -20.44 6.25 -6.25
N HIS A 140 -19.39 6.78 -6.91
CA HIS A 140 -19.18 6.57 -8.34
C HIS A 140 -19.02 5.06 -8.62
N PRO A 141 -19.61 4.52 -9.69
CA PRO A 141 -19.45 3.11 -10.08
C PRO A 141 -17.98 2.72 -10.25
N LEU A 142 -17.66 1.49 -9.82
CA LEU A 142 -16.31 0.93 -9.98
C LEU A 142 -16.23 0.17 -11.30
N VAL A 143 -15.35 0.62 -12.19
CA VAL A 143 -15.19 0.08 -13.55
C VAL A 143 -13.70 -0.16 -13.83
N GLY A 144 -13.25 -1.41 -13.68
CA GLY A 144 -11.86 -1.79 -13.93
C GLY A 144 -11.51 -1.83 -15.41
N GLN A 145 -10.82 -0.82 -15.92
CA GLN A 145 -10.42 -0.72 -17.34
C GLN A 145 -9.04 -1.34 -17.63
N SER A 146 -8.39 -1.93 -16.64
CA SER A 146 -7.12 -2.67 -16.77
C SER A 146 -7.04 -3.81 -15.76
N PRO A 147 -6.15 -4.82 -15.93
CA PRO A 147 -5.91 -5.82 -14.90
C PRO A 147 -5.46 -5.21 -13.57
N TYR A 148 -4.70 -4.11 -13.59
CA TYR A 148 -4.37 -3.33 -12.40
C TYR A 148 -5.63 -2.80 -11.71
N ALA A 149 -6.46 -2.03 -12.42
CA ALA A 149 -7.67 -1.44 -11.86
C ALA A 149 -8.62 -2.53 -11.33
N ALA A 150 -8.81 -3.63 -12.08
CA ALA A 150 -9.62 -4.77 -11.64
C ALA A 150 -9.07 -5.41 -10.36
N SER A 151 -7.74 -5.58 -10.25
CA SER A 151 -7.11 -6.12 -9.04
C SER A 151 -7.30 -5.20 -7.83
N LYS A 152 -7.25 -3.87 -8.02
CA LYS A 152 -7.50 -2.91 -6.94
C LYS A 152 -8.97 -2.88 -6.51
N ILE A 153 -9.92 -3.02 -7.45
CA ILE A 153 -11.34 -3.20 -7.12
C ILE A 153 -11.54 -4.48 -6.29
N GLY A 154 -10.91 -5.59 -6.70
CA GLY A 154 -10.95 -6.84 -5.95
C GLY A 154 -10.39 -6.70 -4.53
N ALA A 155 -9.25 -6.02 -4.38
CA ALA A 155 -8.64 -5.71 -3.09
C ALA A 155 -9.55 -4.85 -2.21
N ASP A 156 -10.16 -3.79 -2.78
CA ASP A 156 -11.15 -2.96 -2.07
C ASP A 156 -12.31 -3.78 -1.55
N GLN A 157 -12.87 -4.67 -2.39
CA GLN A 157 -14.00 -5.51 -1.99
C GLN A 157 -13.63 -6.51 -0.89
N ILE A 158 -12.43 -7.12 -0.95
CA ILE A 158 -11.91 -7.96 0.14
C ILE A 158 -11.79 -7.14 1.43
N ALA A 159 -11.14 -5.99 1.38
CA ALA A 159 -10.94 -5.14 2.56
C ALA A 159 -12.28 -4.72 3.19
N LEU A 160 -13.23 -4.24 2.38
CA LEU A 160 -14.56 -3.83 2.84
C LEU A 160 -15.42 -5.00 3.32
N SER A 161 -15.25 -6.22 2.76
CA SER A 161 -15.96 -7.41 3.24
C SER A 161 -15.57 -7.77 4.67
N TYR A 162 -14.30 -7.55 5.06
CA TYR A 162 -13.85 -7.78 6.43
C TYR A 162 -14.48 -6.81 7.44
N TRP A 163 -14.68 -5.55 7.03
CA TRP A 163 -15.47 -4.62 7.84
C TRP A 163 -16.92 -5.10 7.98
N ARG A 164 -17.58 -5.43 6.86
CA ARG A 164 -19.01 -5.79 6.86
C ARG A 164 -19.31 -7.10 7.58
N SER A 165 -18.40 -8.09 7.50
CA SER A 165 -18.63 -9.44 8.02
C SER A 165 -18.02 -9.67 9.40
N PHE A 166 -16.94 -8.97 9.75
CA PHE A 166 -16.16 -9.24 10.95
C PHE A 166 -15.87 -7.98 11.77
N GLU A 167 -16.41 -6.83 11.36
CA GLU A 167 -16.17 -5.53 12.00
C GLU A 167 -14.69 -5.14 12.10
N THR A 168 -13.82 -5.75 11.27
CA THR A 168 -12.41 -5.37 11.19
C THR A 168 -12.31 -3.92 10.73
N PRO A 169 -11.67 -3.01 11.50
CA PRO A 169 -11.76 -1.57 11.27
C PRO A 169 -10.91 -1.13 10.07
N VAL A 170 -11.46 -1.26 8.86
CA VAL A 170 -10.83 -0.92 7.59
C VAL A 170 -11.40 0.39 7.04
N ALA A 171 -10.49 1.28 6.60
CA ALA A 171 -10.81 2.43 5.76
C ALA A 171 -10.13 2.28 4.40
N VAL A 172 -10.84 2.57 3.32
CA VAL A 172 -10.28 2.56 1.96
C VAL A 172 -10.00 3.99 1.52
N LEU A 173 -8.74 4.27 1.14
CA LEU A 173 -8.30 5.56 0.62
C LEU A 173 -8.03 5.44 -0.88
N ARG A 174 -8.68 6.25 -1.70
CA ARG A 174 -8.50 6.30 -3.17
C ARG A 174 -7.82 7.61 -3.58
N PRO A 175 -6.48 7.68 -3.55
CA PRO A 175 -5.80 8.87 -4.04
C PRO A 175 -5.98 9.00 -5.56
N PHE A 176 -6.10 10.24 -6.01
CA PHE A 176 -5.95 10.59 -7.42
C PHE A 176 -4.47 10.73 -7.76
N ASN A 177 -4.14 11.20 -8.97
CA ASN A 177 -2.78 11.28 -9.45
C ASN A 177 -1.88 12.05 -8.47
N THR A 178 -0.85 11.36 -8.00
CA THR A 178 0.11 11.87 -7.04
C THR A 178 1.46 12.04 -7.73
N TYR A 179 2.18 13.12 -7.43
CA TYR A 179 3.51 13.37 -7.97
C TYR A 179 4.43 13.95 -6.88
N GLY A 180 5.74 13.81 -7.06
CA GLY A 180 6.71 14.37 -6.12
C GLY A 180 8.06 13.66 -6.17
N PRO A 181 9.01 14.05 -5.29
CA PRO A 181 10.30 13.37 -5.15
C PRO A 181 10.13 11.86 -4.92
N ARG A 182 11.06 11.05 -5.38
CA ARG A 182 11.04 9.57 -5.30
C ARG A 182 9.99 8.89 -6.18
N GLN A 183 9.24 9.64 -7.00
CA GLN A 183 8.35 9.01 -7.97
C GLN A 183 9.16 8.27 -9.03
N SER A 184 8.62 7.12 -9.51
CA SER A 184 9.26 6.34 -10.57
C SER A 184 9.54 7.18 -11.81
N ALA A 185 10.76 7.07 -12.37
CA ALA A 185 11.14 7.71 -13.63
C ALA A 185 10.26 7.29 -14.83
N ARG A 186 9.42 6.26 -14.68
CA ARG A 186 8.45 5.84 -15.70
C ARG A 186 7.16 6.66 -15.68
N ALA A 187 6.92 7.45 -14.62
CA ALA A 187 5.76 8.34 -14.54
C ALA A 187 5.95 9.55 -15.46
N VAL A 188 4.85 10.08 -15.99
CA VAL A 188 4.89 11.14 -17.02
C VAL A 188 5.65 12.38 -16.58
N ILE A 189 5.44 12.87 -15.36
CA ILE A 189 6.10 14.09 -14.86
C ILE A 189 7.61 13.88 -14.71
N PRO A 190 8.14 12.86 -14.01
CA PRO A 190 9.58 12.60 -13.97
C PRO A 190 10.18 12.34 -15.34
N THR A 191 9.48 11.65 -16.24
CA THR A 191 9.95 11.41 -17.62
C THR A 191 10.15 12.73 -18.37
N ILE A 192 9.22 13.69 -18.26
CA ILE A 192 9.33 14.99 -18.93
C ILE A 192 10.46 15.84 -18.32
N ILE A 193 10.62 15.81 -16.99
CA ILE A 193 11.67 16.58 -16.32
C ILE A 193 13.08 16.07 -16.66
N SER A 194 13.22 14.76 -16.93
CA SER A 194 14.52 14.13 -17.21
C SER A 194 14.95 14.19 -18.68
N GLN A 195 14.13 14.73 -19.58
CA GLN A 195 14.45 14.99 -21.00
C GLN A 195 15.09 16.36 -21.20
#